data_79aec32a508cffd605c6ac82d4269bad
#
_entry.id   79aec32a508cffd605c6ac82d4269bad
#
_cell.length_a   1.000
_cell.length_b   1.000
_cell.length_c   1.000
_cell.angle_alpha   90.00
_cell.angle_beta   90.00
_cell.angle_gamma   90.00
#
_symmetry.space_group_name_H-M   'P 1'
#
loop_
_entity.id
_entity.type
_entity.pdbx_description
1 polymer ?
#
loop_
_entity_poly.entity_id
_entity_poly.type
_entity_poly.pdbx_seq_one_letter_code
_entity_poly.pdbx_strand_id
1 'polypeptide(L)'
;MSMVPDLATMQLLLRQGRRPALLSLGLLLVALLLLGIEPGLAMIAAGLLLLSVVVGLAQAYHAWRVGLDASLLKLLRNEGLEGEAAARRIDQVLHDSGLRRVSSDAPLRGWDLRWAGMRRLLLRQYLLTGVQGVLLVLAVLWPQT
;
A
#
# COMPACT_ATOMS: atom_id res chain seq x y z
N MET A 1 0.13 25.78 -14.16
CA MET A 1 -0.84 25.69 -13.06
C MET A 1 -0.86 24.24 -12.60
N SER A 2 -0.17 23.93 -11.51
CA SER A 2 -0.26 22.62 -10.89
C SER A 2 -1.63 22.55 -10.20
N MET A 3 -2.61 21.91 -10.84
CA MET A 3 -3.89 21.60 -10.20
C MET A 3 -3.59 20.62 -9.07
N VAL A 4 -3.44 21.12 -7.84
CA VAL A 4 -3.43 20.29 -6.65
C VAL A 4 -4.83 19.71 -6.52
N PRO A 5 -5.02 18.40 -6.57
CA PRO A 5 -6.35 17.81 -6.47
C PRO A 5 -6.94 18.10 -5.10
N ASP A 6 -8.23 18.37 -5.08
CA ASP A 6 -9.03 18.57 -3.87
C ASP A 6 -8.93 17.33 -2.93
N LEU A 7 -8.99 17.55 -1.62
CA LEU A 7 -8.96 16.52 -0.58
C LEU A 7 -9.94 15.37 -0.84
N ALA A 8 -11.13 15.69 -1.39
CA ALA A 8 -12.14 14.70 -1.76
C ALA A 8 -11.64 13.77 -2.88
N THR A 9 -10.99 14.32 -3.90
CA THR A 9 -10.41 13.56 -5.02
C THR A 9 -9.26 12.69 -4.54
N MET A 10 -8.40 13.20 -3.65
CA MET A 10 -7.31 12.43 -3.03
C MET A 10 -7.85 11.25 -2.23
N GLN A 11 -8.88 11.46 -1.42
CA GLN A 11 -9.53 10.42 -0.63
C GLN A 11 -10.18 9.35 -1.51
N LEU A 12 -10.82 9.72 -2.61
CA LEU A 12 -11.41 8.78 -3.57
C LEU A 12 -10.34 7.90 -4.22
N LEU A 13 -9.22 8.49 -4.63
CA LEU A 13 -8.11 7.75 -5.24
C LEU A 13 -7.47 6.77 -4.25
N LEU A 14 -7.27 7.16 -2.99
CA LEU A 14 -6.74 6.28 -1.96
C LEU A 14 -7.70 5.12 -1.62
N ARG A 15 -9.01 5.35 -1.69
CA ARG A 15 -10.02 4.28 -1.54
C ARG A 15 -9.91 3.21 -2.62
N GLN A 16 -9.47 3.55 -3.83
CA GLN A 16 -9.22 2.56 -4.89
C GLN A 16 -8.09 1.58 -4.55
N GLY A 17 -7.15 1.96 -3.68
CA GLY A 17 -6.11 1.07 -3.17
C GLY A 17 -6.63 -0.15 -2.38
N ARG A 18 -7.91 -0.14 -1.95
CA ARG A 18 -8.54 -1.29 -1.30
C ARG A 18 -8.71 -2.49 -2.24
N ARG A 19 -8.93 -2.25 -3.54
CA ARG A 19 -9.09 -3.33 -4.53
C ARG A 19 -7.81 -4.16 -4.70
N PRO A 20 -6.64 -3.57 -5.01
CA PRO A 20 -5.40 -4.34 -5.10
C PRO A 20 -5.01 -4.98 -3.76
N ALA A 21 -5.34 -4.39 -2.62
CA ALA A 21 -5.10 -4.97 -1.31
C ALA A 21 -5.91 -6.27 -1.10
N LEU A 22 -7.19 -6.28 -1.45
CA LEU A 22 -8.05 -7.48 -1.35
C LEU A 22 -7.62 -8.57 -2.33
N LEU A 23 -7.27 -8.19 -3.57
CA LEU A 23 -6.74 -9.14 -4.56
C LEU A 23 -5.44 -9.78 -4.07
N SER A 24 -4.50 -8.98 -3.58
CA SER A 24 -3.23 -9.48 -3.06
C SER A 24 -3.42 -10.39 -1.84
N LEU A 25 -4.37 -10.08 -0.95
CA LEU A 25 -4.71 -10.96 0.16
C LEU A 25 -5.26 -12.31 -0.33
N GLY A 26 -6.13 -12.30 -1.33
CA GLY A 26 -6.63 -13.52 -1.97
C GLY A 26 -5.51 -14.37 -2.57
N LEU A 27 -4.61 -13.73 -3.34
CA LEU A 27 -3.44 -14.40 -3.92
C LEU A 27 -2.49 -14.95 -2.84
N LEU A 28 -2.31 -14.25 -1.73
CA LEU A 28 -1.52 -14.69 -0.58
C LEU A 28 -2.12 -15.96 0.03
N LEU A 29 -3.43 -15.97 0.26
CA LEU A 29 -4.13 -17.14 0.80
C LEU A 29 -4.03 -18.35 -0.14
N VAL A 30 -4.18 -18.13 -1.47
CA VAL A 30 -4.01 -19.20 -2.46
C VAL A 30 -2.59 -19.73 -2.45
N ALA A 31 -1.57 -18.87 -2.40
CA ALA A 31 -0.17 -19.31 -2.33
C ALA A 31 0.12 -20.14 -1.07
N LEU A 32 -0.38 -19.71 0.10
CA LEU A 32 -0.24 -20.44 1.34
C LEU A 32 -0.98 -21.79 1.31
N LEU A 33 -2.17 -21.82 0.72
CA LEU A 33 -2.96 -23.03 0.56
C LEU A 33 -2.24 -24.07 -0.31
N LEU A 34 -1.70 -23.63 -1.47
CA LEU A 34 -0.93 -24.50 -2.36
C LEU A 34 0.31 -25.06 -1.69
N LEU A 35 1.05 -24.22 -0.94
CA LEU A 35 2.21 -24.67 -0.16
C LEU A 35 1.84 -25.70 0.94
N GLY A 36 0.64 -25.60 1.50
CA GLY A 36 0.20 -26.48 2.58
C GLY A 36 -0.40 -27.81 2.11
N ILE A 37 -0.99 -27.84 0.91
CA ILE A 37 -1.74 -29.02 0.42
C ILE A 37 -0.87 -29.91 -0.47
N GLU A 38 0.09 -29.38 -1.20
CA GLU A 38 0.89 -30.09 -2.19
C GLU A 38 2.26 -30.50 -1.62
N PRO A 39 2.40 -31.70 -1.03
CA PRO A 39 3.67 -32.12 -0.44
C PRO A 39 4.75 -32.49 -1.47
N GLY A 40 4.38 -32.64 -2.75
CA GLY A 40 5.26 -33.02 -3.86
C GLY A 40 5.64 -31.89 -4.78
N LEU A 41 5.52 -30.62 -4.35
CA LEU A 41 5.87 -29.48 -5.18
C LEU A 41 7.32 -29.53 -5.65
N ALA A 42 7.54 -29.32 -6.96
CA ALA A 42 8.89 -29.07 -7.49
C ALA A 42 9.54 -27.90 -6.73
N MET A 43 10.83 -28.02 -6.42
CA MET A 43 11.58 -27.02 -5.65
C MET A 43 11.43 -25.60 -6.21
N ILE A 44 11.39 -25.46 -7.55
CA ILE A 44 11.22 -24.16 -8.21
C ILE A 44 9.80 -23.63 -7.98
N ALA A 45 8.76 -24.46 -8.10
CA ALA A 45 7.38 -24.06 -7.84
C ALA A 45 7.20 -23.61 -6.38
N ALA A 46 7.75 -24.37 -5.42
CA ALA A 46 7.77 -23.98 -4.02
C ALA A 46 8.48 -22.64 -3.79
N GLY A 47 9.63 -22.42 -4.44
CA GLY A 47 10.36 -21.16 -4.39
C GLY A 47 9.55 -19.98 -4.93
N LEU A 48 8.85 -20.15 -6.05
CA LEU A 48 7.98 -19.14 -6.63
C LEU A 48 6.79 -18.81 -5.72
N LEU A 49 6.18 -19.81 -5.09
CA LEU A 49 5.10 -19.62 -4.11
C LEU A 49 5.59 -18.86 -2.87
N LEU A 50 6.74 -19.24 -2.31
CA LEU A 50 7.35 -18.52 -1.18
C LEU A 50 7.65 -17.07 -1.54
N LEU A 51 8.20 -16.81 -2.73
CA LEU A 51 8.43 -15.45 -3.20
C LEU A 51 7.11 -14.68 -3.35
N SER A 52 6.06 -15.32 -3.86
CA SER A 52 4.72 -14.74 -3.92
C SER A 52 4.18 -14.36 -2.53
N VAL A 53 4.43 -15.19 -1.50
CA VAL A 53 4.07 -14.90 -0.10
C VAL A 53 4.82 -13.67 0.40
N VAL A 54 6.14 -13.58 0.17
CA VAL A 54 6.95 -12.42 0.58
C VAL A 54 6.44 -11.13 -0.07
N VAL A 55 6.15 -11.17 -1.39
CA VAL A 55 5.57 -10.02 -2.12
C VAL A 55 4.20 -9.66 -1.56
N GLY A 56 3.36 -10.65 -1.24
CA GLY A 56 2.05 -10.44 -0.61
C GLY A 56 2.13 -9.76 0.75
N LEU A 57 3.09 -10.14 1.59
CA LEU A 57 3.34 -9.50 2.89
C LEU A 57 3.82 -8.05 2.72
N ALA A 58 4.73 -7.80 1.77
CA ALA A 58 5.16 -6.44 1.43
C ALA A 58 3.98 -5.59 0.95
N GLN A 59 3.10 -6.17 0.14
CA GLN A 59 1.86 -5.52 -0.32
C GLN A 59 0.92 -5.20 0.85
N ALA A 60 0.74 -6.12 1.80
CA ALA A 60 -0.09 -5.90 2.98
C ALA A 60 0.42 -4.71 3.82
N TYR A 61 1.74 -4.59 3.98
CA TYR A 61 2.36 -3.44 4.63
C TYR A 61 2.04 -2.12 3.92
N HIS A 62 2.18 -2.07 2.58
CA HIS A 62 1.84 -0.87 1.80
C HIS A 62 0.35 -0.55 1.85
N ALA A 63 -0.52 -1.56 1.82
CA ALA A 63 -1.96 -1.41 1.93
C ALA A 63 -2.37 -0.79 3.28
N TRP A 64 -1.77 -1.26 4.37
CA TRP A 64 -1.97 -0.70 5.70
C TRP A 64 -1.57 0.78 5.75
N ARG A 65 -0.41 1.12 5.18
CA ARG A 65 0.09 2.50 5.15
C ARG A 65 -0.82 3.44 4.35
N VAL A 66 -1.29 3.00 3.17
CA VAL A 66 -2.27 3.76 2.37
C VAL A 66 -3.60 3.92 3.13
N GLY A 67 -4.01 2.90 3.88
CA GLY A 67 -5.20 2.96 4.72
C GLY A 67 -5.09 4.01 5.83
N LEU A 68 -3.91 4.13 6.48
CA LEU A 68 -3.64 5.18 7.46
C LEU A 68 -3.73 6.58 6.83
N ASP A 69 -3.07 6.79 5.67
CA ASP A 69 -3.11 8.07 4.97
C ASP A 69 -4.55 8.45 4.58
N ALA A 70 -5.35 7.49 4.10
CA ALA A 70 -6.76 7.71 3.79
C ALA A 70 -7.61 8.08 5.03
N SER A 71 -7.30 7.47 6.17
CA SER A 71 -8.00 7.76 7.44
C SER A 71 -7.65 9.14 7.96
N LEU A 72 -6.39 9.56 7.86
CA LEU A 72 -5.95 10.92 8.20
C LEU A 72 -6.62 11.97 7.32
N LEU A 73 -6.70 11.74 6.01
CA LEU A 73 -7.41 12.65 5.10
C LEU A 73 -8.91 12.75 5.42
N LYS A 74 -9.53 11.65 5.84
CA LYS A 74 -10.93 11.65 6.29
C LYS A 74 -11.12 12.50 7.56
N LEU A 75 -10.20 12.39 8.51
CA LEU A 75 -10.22 13.19 9.74
C LEU A 75 -10.15 14.68 9.42
N LEU A 76 -9.19 15.09 8.59
CA LEU A 76 -9.00 16.49 8.19
C LEU A 76 -10.22 17.09 7.49
N ARG A 77 -10.83 16.29 6.60
CA ARG A 77 -12.06 16.70 5.92
C ARG A 77 -13.21 16.91 6.90
N ASN A 78 -13.33 16.06 7.92
CA ASN A 78 -14.36 16.20 8.95
C ASN A 78 -14.13 17.45 9.84
N GLU A 79 -12.86 17.85 10.04
CA GLU A 79 -12.47 19.06 10.75
C GLU A 79 -12.58 20.33 9.87
N GLY A 80 -12.93 20.21 8.59
CA GLY A 80 -13.04 21.33 7.65
C GLY A 80 -11.70 22.02 7.33
N LEU A 81 -10.59 21.32 7.55
CA LEU A 81 -9.24 21.85 7.33
C LEU A 81 -8.79 21.61 5.89
N GLU A 82 -8.24 22.65 5.25
CA GLU A 82 -7.71 22.57 3.89
C GLU A 82 -6.29 23.16 3.80
N GLY A 83 -5.55 22.77 2.76
CA GLY A 83 -4.24 23.32 2.42
C GLY A 83 -3.19 23.16 3.54
N GLU A 84 -2.53 24.27 3.90
CA GLU A 84 -1.46 24.27 4.92
C GLU A 84 -1.94 23.95 6.34
N ALA A 85 -3.19 24.31 6.69
CA ALA A 85 -3.77 23.99 8.00
C ALA A 85 -3.92 22.47 8.14
N ALA A 86 -4.38 21.79 7.09
CA ALA A 86 -4.45 20.34 7.01
C ALA A 86 -3.06 19.70 7.13
N ALA A 87 -2.05 20.25 6.45
CA ALA A 87 -0.67 19.75 6.52
C ALA A 87 -0.11 19.83 7.94
N ARG A 88 -0.29 20.97 8.62
CA ARG A 88 0.15 21.18 10.02
C ARG A 88 -0.55 20.22 10.98
N ARG A 89 -1.84 19.98 10.79
CA ARG A 89 -2.61 19.06 11.64
C ARG A 89 -2.12 17.61 11.49
N ILE A 90 -1.80 17.18 10.27
CA ILE A 90 -1.18 15.86 10.03
C ILE A 90 0.16 15.74 10.76
N ASP A 91 1.02 16.74 10.63
CA ASP A 91 2.34 16.72 11.27
C ASP A 91 2.21 16.67 12.80
N GLN A 92 1.24 17.38 13.37
CA GLN A 92 0.94 17.35 14.79
C GLN A 92 0.45 15.96 15.24
N VAL A 93 -0.52 15.37 14.53
CA VAL A 93 -1.05 14.02 14.85
C VAL A 93 0.05 12.96 14.75
N LEU A 94 0.93 13.04 13.74
CA LEU A 94 2.05 12.11 13.56
C LEU A 94 3.12 12.31 14.65
N HIS A 95 3.32 13.53 15.11
CA HIS A 95 4.21 13.83 16.24
C HIS A 95 3.64 13.27 17.54
N ASP A 96 2.39 13.58 17.86
CA ASP A 96 1.72 13.17 19.11
C ASP A 96 1.59 11.64 19.22
N SER A 97 1.46 10.95 18.07
CA SER A 97 1.45 9.49 18.00
C SER A 97 2.84 8.84 18.03
N GLY A 98 3.91 9.61 18.12
CA GLY A 98 5.29 9.11 18.14
C GLY A 98 5.77 8.49 16.83
N LEU A 99 4.95 8.53 15.78
CA LEU A 99 5.25 7.95 14.47
C LEU A 99 6.25 8.80 13.65
N ARG A 100 6.48 10.03 14.05
CA ARG A 100 7.44 10.93 13.43
C ARG A 100 8.18 11.74 14.48
N ARG A 101 9.52 11.64 14.48
CA ARG A 101 10.36 12.64 15.14
C ARG A 101 10.41 13.88 14.25
N VAL A 102 9.71 14.93 14.63
CA VAL A 102 9.83 16.22 13.94
C VAL A 102 11.12 16.86 14.49
N SER A 103 12.14 16.96 13.62
CA SER A 103 13.20 17.94 13.86
C SER A 103 12.56 19.31 13.67
N SER A 104 12.69 20.18 14.65
CA SER A 104 12.12 21.54 14.68
C SER A 104 12.50 22.40 13.47
N ASP A 105 13.54 22.02 12.73
CA ASP A 105 14.06 22.74 11.56
C ASP A 105 13.67 22.09 10.21
N ALA A 106 12.88 21.01 10.21
CA ALA A 106 12.47 20.41 8.96
C ALA A 106 11.38 21.26 8.28
N PRO A 107 11.59 21.76 7.05
CA PRO A 107 10.58 22.53 6.35
C PRO A 107 9.31 21.69 6.21
N LEU A 108 8.14 22.33 6.43
CA LEU A 108 6.83 21.74 6.19
C LEU A 108 6.80 21.16 4.78
N ARG A 109 6.57 19.84 4.68
CA ARG A 109 6.45 19.22 3.36
C ARG A 109 5.23 19.79 2.66
N GLY A 110 5.46 20.48 1.55
CA GLY A 110 4.39 21.02 0.71
C GLY A 110 3.37 19.94 0.34
N TRP A 111 2.14 20.34 0.15
CA TRP A 111 1.02 19.44 -0.20
C TRP A 111 1.30 18.60 -1.45
N ASP A 112 1.99 19.20 -2.45
CA ASP A 112 2.41 18.53 -3.69
C ASP A 112 3.33 17.32 -3.46
N LEU A 113 4.29 17.45 -2.54
CA LEU A 113 5.20 16.35 -2.18
C LEU A 113 4.47 15.22 -1.45
N ARG A 114 3.48 15.54 -0.64
CA ARG A 114 2.62 14.54 0.02
C ARG A 114 1.80 13.77 -1.00
N TRP A 115 1.19 14.48 -1.95
CA TRP A 115 0.43 13.89 -3.02
C TRP A 115 1.27 12.97 -3.92
N ALA A 116 2.47 13.42 -4.31
CA ALA A 116 3.40 12.60 -5.07
C ALA A 116 3.77 11.30 -4.31
N GLY A 117 3.97 11.39 -2.99
CA GLY A 117 4.22 10.23 -2.13
C GLY A 117 3.06 9.23 -2.11
N MET A 118 1.83 9.70 -1.94
CA MET A 118 0.61 8.89 -1.95
C MET A 118 0.41 8.17 -3.30
N ARG A 119 0.61 8.88 -4.41
CA ARG A 119 0.55 8.29 -5.76
C ARG A 119 1.58 7.18 -5.97
N ARG A 120 2.82 7.39 -5.51
CA ARG A 120 3.88 6.37 -5.59
C ARG A 120 3.52 5.12 -4.78
N LEU A 121 2.92 5.28 -3.61
CA LEU A 121 2.47 4.16 -2.79
C LEU A 121 1.37 3.36 -3.49
N LEU A 122 0.37 4.02 -4.08
CA LEU A 122 -0.66 3.36 -4.88
C LEU A 122 -0.08 2.59 -6.06
N LEU A 123 0.82 3.23 -6.82
CA LEU A 123 1.47 2.58 -7.96
C LEU A 123 2.25 1.34 -7.54
N ARG A 124 3.00 1.43 -6.43
CA ARG A 124 3.71 0.27 -5.86
C ARG A 124 2.77 -0.85 -5.47
N GLN A 125 1.59 -0.54 -4.91
CA GLN A 125 0.57 -1.55 -4.61
C GLN A 125 0.13 -2.31 -5.86
N TYR A 126 -0.20 -1.62 -6.95
CA TYR A 126 -0.61 -2.26 -8.19
C TYR A 126 0.51 -3.11 -8.79
N LEU A 127 1.75 -2.60 -8.78
CA LEU A 127 2.91 -3.34 -9.27
C LEU A 127 3.16 -4.61 -8.45
N LEU A 128 3.17 -4.52 -7.12
CA LEU A 128 3.38 -5.68 -6.25
C LEU A 128 2.27 -6.73 -6.41
N THR A 129 1.00 -6.31 -6.54
CA THR A 129 -0.11 -7.22 -6.80
C THR A 129 0.05 -7.92 -8.16
N GLY A 130 0.47 -7.19 -9.19
CA GLY A 130 0.77 -7.76 -10.51
C GLY A 130 1.91 -8.78 -10.46
N VAL A 131 3.02 -8.44 -9.83
CA VAL A 131 4.16 -9.35 -9.63
C VAL A 131 3.76 -10.60 -8.88
N GLN A 132 3.00 -10.45 -7.78
CA GLN A 132 2.48 -11.57 -7.00
C GLN A 132 1.61 -12.51 -7.84
N GLY A 133 0.71 -11.96 -8.67
CA GLY A 133 -0.12 -12.75 -9.58
C GLY A 133 0.72 -13.51 -10.61
N VAL A 134 1.72 -12.87 -11.22
CA VAL A 134 2.63 -13.53 -12.18
C VAL A 134 3.40 -14.66 -11.52
N LEU A 135 3.96 -14.46 -10.33
CA LEU A 135 4.69 -15.49 -9.59
C LEU A 135 3.81 -16.70 -9.29
N LEU A 136 2.56 -16.47 -8.89
CA LEU A 136 1.61 -17.53 -8.61
C LEU A 136 1.24 -18.30 -9.87
N VAL A 137 0.97 -17.63 -10.99
CA VAL A 137 0.69 -18.28 -12.28
C VAL A 137 1.88 -19.11 -12.73
N LEU A 138 3.10 -18.57 -12.65
CA LEU A 138 4.31 -19.30 -13.01
C LEU A 138 4.51 -20.54 -12.12
N ALA A 139 4.22 -20.44 -10.83
CA ALA A 139 4.32 -21.58 -9.92
C ALA A 139 3.34 -22.70 -10.26
N VAL A 140 2.08 -22.34 -10.59
CA VAL A 140 1.02 -23.29 -10.97
C VAL A 140 1.29 -23.95 -12.32
N LEU A 141 1.84 -23.20 -13.27
CA LEU A 141 2.16 -23.71 -14.62
C LEU A 141 3.50 -24.47 -14.66
N TRP A 142 4.28 -24.45 -13.57
CA TRP A 142 5.58 -25.14 -13.54
C TRP A 142 5.37 -26.65 -13.56
N PRO A 143 6.13 -27.40 -14.42
CA PRO A 143 6.02 -28.86 -14.49
C PRO A 143 6.33 -29.49 -13.13
N GLN A 144 5.45 -30.35 -12.66
CA GLN A 144 5.62 -31.14 -11.42
C GLN A 144 6.38 -32.43 -11.77
N THR A 145 7.66 -32.32 -12.12
CA THR A 145 8.52 -33.48 -12.45
C THR A 145 9.43 -33.83 -11.29
#